data_7394a52af673859740bbeb4c43c97886
#
_entry.id   7394a52af673859740bbeb4c43c97886
#
_cell.length_a   1.000
_cell.length_b   1.000
_cell.length_c   1.000
_cell.angle_alpha   90.00
_cell.angle_beta   90.00
_cell.angle_gamma   90.00
#
_symmetry.space_group_name_H-M   'P 1'
#
loop_
_entity.id
_entity.type
_entity.pdbx_description
1 polymer ?
#
loop_
_entity_poly.entity_id
_entity_poly.type
_entity_poly.pdbx_seq_one_letter_code
_entity_poly.pdbx_strand_id
1 'polypeptide(L)'
;MIRDTDKLDIFCLCAENYRLFHENKKAFTFEVEFPDNPDISPDVLDAILNNRLIDYRLIRTLTDAKLLQLGWVFDINFDWTLRQMRDRGYIDGIMRWLPDVELARRAADRIDAYVAERLKS
;
A
#
# COMPACT_ATOMS: atom_id res chain seq x y z
N MET A 1 11.37 9.99 -12.50
CA MET A 1 11.25 8.68 -11.80
C MET A 1 11.61 8.86 -10.34
N ILE A 2 10.79 8.34 -9.44
CA ILE A 2 11.05 8.46 -8.00
C ILE A 2 12.12 7.46 -7.58
N ARG A 3 13.11 7.92 -6.81
CA ARG A 3 14.17 7.06 -6.30
C ARG A 3 13.65 6.13 -5.21
N ASP A 4 14.35 5.01 -4.98
CA ASP A 4 14.01 4.06 -3.92
C ASP A 4 13.98 4.73 -2.53
N THR A 5 14.94 5.61 -2.24
CA THR A 5 14.98 6.32 -0.95
C THR A 5 13.78 7.23 -0.77
N ASP A 6 13.32 7.88 -1.83
CA ASP A 6 12.12 8.72 -1.78
C ASP A 6 10.88 7.86 -1.53
N LYS A 7 10.80 6.68 -2.16
CA LYS A 7 9.71 5.75 -1.93
C LYS A 7 9.67 5.26 -0.50
N LEU A 8 10.83 4.98 0.10
CA LEU A 8 10.92 4.56 1.50
C LEU A 8 10.37 5.65 2.42
N ASP A 9 10.75 6.91 2.20
CA ASP A 9 10.27 8.04 2.98
C ASP A 9 8.76 8.23 2.82
N ILE A 10 8.24 8.11 1.61
CA ILE A 10 6.81 8.24 1.33
C ILE A 10 6.04 7.10 2.00
N PHE A 11 6.56 5.88 1.99
CA PHE A 11 5.93 4.75 2.71
C PHE A 11 5.84 5.02 4.20
N CYS A 12 6.91 5.55 4.80
CA CYS A 12 6.91 5.93 6.20
C CYS A 12 5.82 6.96 6.49
N LEU A 13 5.77 8.01 5.67
CA LEU A 13 4.78 9.08 5.82
C LEU A 13 3.36 8.56 5.63
N CYS A 14 3.12 7.71 4.62
CA CYS A 14 1.80 7.14 4.36
C CYS A 14 1.33 6.25 5.50
N ALA A 15 2.22 5.40 6.04
CA ALA A 15 1.88 4.55 7.18
C ALA A 15 1.44 5.40 8.37
N GLU A 16 2.15 6.49 8.67
CA GLU A 16 1.81 7.39 9.75
C GLU A 16 0.50 8.13 9.47
N ASN A 17 0.29 8.60 8.25
CA ASN A 17 -0.92 9.30 7.86
C ASN A 17 -2.16 8.41 7.99
N TYR A 18 -2.07 7.14 7.56
CA TYR A 18 -3.18 6.21 7.72
C TYR A 18 -3.46 5.92 9.19
N ARG A 19 -2.42 5.79 10.00
CA ARG A 19 -2.57 5.61 11.45
C ARG A 19 -3.33 6.78 12.05
N LEU A 20 -2.91 8.01 11.77
CA LEU A 20 -3.57 9.22 12.27
C LEU A 20 -5.03 9.30 11.81
N PHE A 21 -5.28 9.02 10.53
CA PHE A 21 -6.63 9.05 10.00
C PHE A 21 -7.56 8.05 10.71
N HIS A 22 -7.11 6.82 10.90
CA HIS A 22 -7.95 5.78 11.49
C HIS A 22 -8.08 5.91 13.00
N GLU A 23 -7.08 6.45 13.69
CA GLU A 23 -7.14 6.68 15.13
C GLU A 23 -7.93 7.95 15.49
N ASN A 24 -7.88 8.98 14.65
CA ASN A 24 -8.59 10.23 14.91
C ASN A 24 -9.01 10.90 13.59
N LYS A 25 -10.15 10.48 13.07
CA LYS A 25 -10.67 10.98 11.79
C LYS A 25 -11.00 12.48 11.80
N LYS A 26 -11.21 13.07 12.97
CA LYS A 26 -11.51 14.50 13.09
C LYS A 26 -10.26 15.37 13.04
N ALA A 27 -9.12 14.83 13.47
CA ALA A 27 -7.88 15.56 13.57
C ALA A 27 -7.05 15.54 12.29
N PHE A 28 -7.33 14.60 11.37
CA PHE A 28 -6.55 14.41 10.17
C PHE A 28 -7.45 14.26 8.95
N THR A 29 -7.14 15.01 7.89
CA THR A 29 -7.83 14.94 6.61
C THR A 29 -6.80 14.74 5.50
N PHE A 30 -7.05 13.78 4.61
CA PHE A 30 -6.18 13.62 3.45
C PHE A 30 -6.40 14.78 2.46
N GLU A 31 -5.34 15.14 1.78
CA GLU A 31 -5.36 16.20 0.76
C GLU A 31 -6.36 15.89 -0.36
N VAL A 32 -6.45 14.61 -0.75
CA VAL A 32 -7.45 14.13 -1.70
C VAL A 32 -8.37 13.17 -0.95
N GLU A 33 -9.67 13.49 -0.92
CA GLU A 33 -10.65 12.68 -0.22
C GLU A 33 -11.19 11.56 -1.11
N PHE A 34 -11.05 10.32 -0.64
CA PHE A 34 -11.71 9.16 -1.22
C PHE A 34 -12.70 8.60 -0.21
N PRO A 35 -13.83 8.01 -0.65
CA PRO A 35 -14.74 7.35 0.27
C PRO A 35 -14.04 6.27 1.08
N ASP A 36 -14.25 6.28 2.39
CA ASP A 36 -13.71 5.25 3.29
C ASP A 36 -14.67 4.06 3.27
N ASN A 37 -14.60 3.27 2.21
CA ASN A 37 -15.41 2.06 2.09
C ASN A 37 -14.51 0.86 1.69
N PRO A 38 -15.00 -0.38 1.91
CA PRO A 38 -14.20 -1.58 1.68
C PRO A 38 -14.08 -2.02 0.22
N ASP A 39 -14.70 -1.29 -0.70
CA ASP A 39 -14.73 -1.70 -2.10
C ASP A 39 -13.35 -1.54 -2.74
N ILE A 40 -13.00 -2.51 -3.58
CA ILE A 40 -11.76 -2.51 -4.36
C ILE A 40 -12.14 -2.50 -5.83
N SER A 41 -11.62 -1.54 -6.58
CA SER A 41 -11.85 -1.48 -8.03
C SER A 41 -11.23 -2.71 -8.69
N PRO A 42 -11.94 -3.37 -9.63
CA PRO A 42 -11.40 -4.57 -10.27
C PRO A 42 -10.05 -4.37 -10.94
N ASP A 43 -9.80 -3.22 -11.54
CA ASP A 43 -8.54 -2.93 -12.20
C ASP A 43 -7.39 -2.78 -11.20
N VAL A 44 -7.68 -2.28 -10.00
CA VAL A 44 -6.70 -2.19 -8.92
C VAL A 44 -6.29 -3.58 -8.45
N LEU A 45 -7.27 -4.43 -8.20
CA LEU A 45 -7.00 -5.81 -7.78
C LEU A 45 -6.22 -6.58 -8.86
N ASP A 46 -6.62 -6.42 -10.12
CA ASP A 46 -5.95 -7.08 -11.25
C ASP A 46 -4.48 -6.68 -11.33
N ALA A 47 -4.17 -5.40 -11.16
CA ALA A 47 -2.79 -4.92 -11.18
C ALA A 47 -1.96 -5.58 -10.08
N ILE A 48 -2.49 -5.67 -8.87
CA ILE A 48 -1.78 -6.30 -7.75
C ILE A 48 -1.56 -7.78 -8.00
N LEU A 49 -2.57 -8.50 -8.47
CA LEU A 49 -2.46 -9.93 -8.72
C LEU A 49 -1.45 -10.25 -9.84
N ASN A 50 -1.15 -9.27 -10.69
CA ASN A 50 -0.18 -9.40 -11.77
C ASN A 50 1.14 -8.69 -11.50
N ASN A 51 1.40 -8.27 -10.26
CA ASN A 51 2.62 -7.59 -9.83
C ASN A 51 2.89 -6.31 -10.64
N ARG A 52 1.84 -5.56 -10.95
CA ARG A 52 1.95 -4.31 -11.71
C ARG A 52 1.63 -3.11 -10.85
N LEU A 53 2.24 -1.97 -11.18
CA LEU A 53 1.88 -0.70 -10.56
C LEU A 53 0.44 -0.33 -10.89
N ILE A 54 -0.22 0.29 -9.93
CA ILE A 54 -1.59 0.74 -10.10
C ILE A 54 -1.58 2.16 -10.64
N ASP A 55 -2.42 2.42 -11.67
CA ASP A 55 -2.60 3.76 -12.20
C ASP A 55 -3.47 4.56 -11.22
N TYR A 56 -2.99 5.72 -10.79
CA TYR A 56 -3.71 6.61 -9.88
C TYR A 56 -5.13 6.93 -10.35
N ARG A 57 -5.34 7.01 -11.67
CA ARG A 57 -6.65 7.32 -12.26
C ARG A 57 -7.70 6.25 -12.00
N LEU A 58 -7.28 5.05 -11.58
CA LEU A 58 -8.19 3.94 -11.26
C LEU A 58 -8.71 4.00 -9.82
N ILE A 59 -8.15 4.87 -8.99
CA ILE A 59 -8.46 4.95 -7.57
C ILE A 59 -9.84 5.58 -7.37
N ARG A 60 -10.71 4.88 -6.66
CA ARG A 60 -12.08 5.33 -6.38
C ARG A 60 -12.44 5.31 -4.91
N THR A 61 -11.70 4.56 -4.11
CA THR A 61 -11.96 4.41 -2.68
C THR A 61 -10.67 4.57 -1.89
N LEU A 62 -10.79 4.78 -0.57
CA LEU A 62 -9.63 4.83 0.29
C LEU A 62 -8.91 3.48 0.33
N THR A 63 -9.64 2.37 0.22
CA THR A 63 -9.04 1.04 0.11
C THR A 63 -8.16 0.94 -1.14
N ASP A 64 -8.67 1.43 -2.30
CA ASP A 64 -7.87 1.48 -3.53
C ASP A 64 -6.59 2.29 -3.32
N ALA A 65 -6.68 3.42 -2.63
CA ALA A 65 -5.52 4.28 -2.37
C ALA A 65 -4.45 3.58 -1.52
N LYS A 66 -4.88 2.83 -0.50
CA LYS A 66 -3.96 2.02 0.31
C LYS A 66 -3.26 0.98 -0.54
N LEU A 67 -3.99 0.31 -1.43
CA LEU A 67 -3.43 -0.71 -2.32
C LEU A 67 -2.49 -0.11 -3.35
N LEU A 68 -2.79 1.09 -3.87
CA LEU A 68 -1.89 1.81 -4.76
C LEU A 68 -0.53 2.03 -4.07
N GLN A 69 -0.54 2.48 -2.83
CA GLN A 69 0.69 2.72 -2.08
C GLN A 69 1.42 1.41 -1.81
N LEU A 70 0.72 0.37 -1.39
CA LEU A 70 1.33 -0.95 -1.14
C LEU A 70 1.91 -1.54 -2.43
N GLY A 71 1.27 -1.31 -3.57
CA GLY A 71 1.73 -1.79 -4.87
C GLY A 71 3.07 -1.21 -5.32
N TRP A 72 3.54 -0.15 -4.69
CA TRP A 72 4.85 0.41 -4.99
C TRP A 72 5.99 -0.57 -4.70
N VAL A 73 5.75 -1.62 -3.90
CA VAL A 73 6.76 -2.67 -3.66
C VAL A 73 7.19 -3.34 -4.97
N PHE A 74 6.32 -3.36 -5.97
CA PHE A 74 6.63 -3.93 -7.28
C PHE A 74 7.63 -3.08 -8.09
N ASP A 75 7.86 -1.84 -7.69
CA ASP A 75 8.74 -0.89 -8.39
C ASP A 75 9.97 -0.50 -7.57
N ILE A 76 10.28 -1.26 -6.54
CA ILE A 76 11.50 -1.03 -5.75
C ILE A 76 12.67 -1.73 -6.45
N ASN A 77 13.73 -0.99 -6.71
CA ASN A 77 14.88 -1.49 -7.46
C ASN A 77 15.86 -2.28 -6.61
N PHE A 78 16.04 -1.90 -5.34
CA PHE A 78 17.02 -2.51 -4.45
C PHE A 78 16.35 -3.29 -3.33
N ASP A 79 16.80 -4.52 -3.13
CA ASP A 79 16.27 -5.38 -2.05
C ASP A 79 16.49 -4.76 -0.67
N TRP A 80 17.59 -4.01 -0.49
CA TRP A 80 17.85 -3.31 0.76
C TRP A 80 16.69 -2.36 1.12
N THR A 81 16.22 -1.58 0.15
CA THR A 81 15.11 -0.65 0.35
C THR A 81 13.83 -1.39 0.76
N LEU A 82 13.52 -2.47 0.03
CA LEU A 82 12.34 -3.28 0.31
C LEU A 82 12.43 -3.91 1.70
N ARG A 83 13.62 -4.38 2.08
CA ARG A 83 13.87 -4.94 3.41
C ARG A 83 13.65 -3.90 4.50
N GLN A 84 14.09 -2.66 4.29
CA GLN A 84 13.86 -1.57 5.23
C GLN A 84 12.37 -1.28 5.38
N MET A 85 11.61 -1.26 4.29
CA MET A 85 10.15 -1.07 4.34
C MET A 85 9.48 -2.15 5.18
N ARG A 86 9.89 -3.40 5.01
CA ARG A 86 9.36 -4.53 5.77
C ARG A 86 9.78 -4.46 7.23
N ASP A 87 11.09 -4.34 7.49
CA ASP A 87 11.64 -4.48 8.84
C ASP A 87 11.26 -3.31 9.74
N ARG A 88 11.07 -2.13 9.16
CA ARG A 88 10.59 -0.95 9.91
C ARG A 88 9.08 -0.93 10.10
N GLY A 89 8.37 -1.92 9.56
CA GLY A 89 6.92 -2.03 9.72
C GLY A 89 6.11 -1.09 8.85
N TYR A 90 6.68 -0.50 7.83
CA TYR A 90 5.95 0.44 6.97
C TYR A 90 4.91 -0.25 6.10
N ILE A 91 5.21 -1.44 5.61
CA ILE A 91 4.24 -2.21 4.83
C ILE A 91 3.08 -2.63 5.72
N ASP A 92 3.36 -3.23 6.87
CA ASP A 92 2.34 -3.62 7.84
C ASP A 92 1.56 -2.41 8.38
N GLY A 93 2.21 -1.26 8.48
CA GLY A 93 1.61 -0.02 8.93
C GLY A 93 0.48 0.47 8.02
N ILE A 94 0.48 0.07 6.75
CA ILE A 94 -0.61 0.35 5.81
C ILE A 94 -1.57 -0.85 5.74
N MET A 95 -1.03 -2.07 5.66
CA MET A 95 -1.84 -3.30 5.54
C MET A 95 -2.83 -3.46 6.68
N ARG A 96 -2.45 -3.11 7.90
CA ARG A 96 -3.31 -3.26 9.09
C ARG A 96 -4.63 -2.49 8.96
N TRP A 97 -4.68 -1.48 8.10
CA TRP A 97 -5.86 -0.65 7.91
C TRP A 97 -6.70 -1.05 6.71
N LEU A 98 -6.34 -2.15 6.01
CA LEU A 98 -7.17 -2.72 4.96
C LEU A 98 -8.42 -3.35 5.58
N PRO A 99 -9.57 -3.30 4.89
CA PRO A 99 -10.79 -3.91 5.41
C PRO A 99 -10.66 -5.44 5.45
N ASP A 100 -11.37 -6.06 6.38
CA ASP A 100 -11.40 -7.53 6.50
C ASP A 100 -12.41 -8.12 5.52
N VAL A 101 -12.07 -8.03 4.24
CA VAL A 101 -12.86 -8.61 3.15
C VAL A 101 -11.96 -9.50 2.29
N GLU A 102 -12.55 -10.48 1.62
CA GLU A 102 -11.79 -11.48 0.86
C GLU A 102 -10.86 -10.87 -0.18
N LEU A 103 -11.35 -9.88 -0.95
CA LEU A 103 -10.54 -9.26 -2.00
C LEU A 103 -9.34 -8.52 -1.43
N ALA A 104 -9.51 -7.84 -0.29
CA ALA A 104 -8.40 -7.15 0.39
C ALA A 104 -7.38 -8.16 0.89
N ARG A 105 -7.83 -9.29 1.44
CA ARG A 105 -6.92 -10.35 1.89
C ARG A 105 -6.13 -10.94 0.73
N ARG A 106 -6.78 -11.17 -0.40
CA ARG A 106 -6.09 -11.68 -1.60
C ARG A 106 -5.01 -10.72 -2.07
N ALA A 107 -5.31 -9.42 -2.09
CA ALA A 107 -4.33 -8.40 -2.48
C ALA A 107 -3.17 -8.35 -1.48
N ALA A 108 -3.46 -8.36 -0.19
CA ALA A 108 -2.44 -8.35 0.86
C ALA A 108 -1.54 -9.60 0.79
N ASP A 109 -2.14 -10.77 0.61
CA ASP A 109 -1.40 -12.03 0.49
C ASP A 109 -0.46 -12.00 -0.71
N ARG A 110 -0.89 -11.42 -1.83
CA ARG A 110 -0.06 -11.31 -3.01
C ARG A 110 1.13 -10.39 -2.77
N ILE A 111 0.92 -9.26 -2.11
CA ILE A 111 1.99 -8.33 -1.77
C ILE A 111 2.98 -8.98 -0.80
N ASP A 112 2.49 -9.66 0.24
CA ASP A 112 3.34 -10.36 1.20
C ASP A 112 4.14 -11.47 0.52
N ALA A 113 3.53 -12.22 -0.37
CA ALA A 113 4.20 -13.28 -1.12
C ALA A 113 5.31 -12.70 -1.99
N TYR A 114 5.05 -11.59 -2.67
CA TYR A 114 6.06 -10.93 -3.50
C TYR A 114 7.26 -10.46 -2.66
N VAL A 115 6.99 -9.80 -1.54
CA VAL A 115 8.05 -9.30 -0.65
C VAL A 115 8.87 -10.46 -0.10
N ALA A 116 8.20 -11.52 0.38
CA ALA A 116 8.86 -12.69 0.93
C ALA A 116 9.73 -13.39 -0.11
N GLU A 117 9.22 -13.56 -1.33
CA GLU A 117 9.96 -14.20 -2.41
C GLU A 117 11.18 -13.39 -2.82
N ARG A 118 11.03 -12.09 -2.93
CA ARG A 118 12.11 -11.19 -3.34
C ARG A 118 13.21 -11.09 -2.28
N LEU A 119 12.84 -11.13 -1.00
CA LEU A 119 13.79 -11.00 0.12
C LEU A 119 14.28 -12.35 0.65
N LYS A 120 13.90 -13.41 -0.01
CA LYS A 120 14.39 -14.75 0.28
C LYS A 120 15.87 -14.80 -0.03
N SER A 121 16.67 -15.08 0.97
CA SER A 121 18.13 -15.14 0.85
C SER A 121 18.63 -16.55 0.89
#